data_8806599a024eb11603b69c227e6b9d52
#
_entry.id   8806599a024eb11603b69c227e6b9d52
#
_cell.length_a   1.000
_cell.length_b   1.000
_cell.length_c   1.000
_cell.angle_alpha   90.00
_cell.angle_beta   90.00
_cell.angle_gamma   90.00
#
_symmetry.space_group_name_H-M   'P 1'
#
loop_
_entity.id
_entity.type
_entity.pdbx_description
1 polymer ?
#
loop_
_entity_poly.entity_id
_entity_poly.type
_entity_poly.pdbx_seq_one_letter_code
_entity_poly.pdbx_strand_id
1 'polypeptide(L)'
;MGDVEPPAPSPEVVSASRRHLTERYASGVDLLLWETEKRLVPDLDAIKAVTDAAVSGQAEGLDMGAALVLVQAVRLGLDRLECDLFDVAHAMGMRPEAIAAVLELPDAAAAEKRHRWLKTRRDLGTP
;
A
#
# COMPACT_ATOMS: atom_id res chain seq x y z
N MET A 1 2.10 -21.32 13.02
CA MET A 1 2.10 -21.17 11.57
C MET A 1 2.09 -19.69 11.22
N GLY A 2 3.00 -19.27 10.40
CA GLY A 2 3.05 -17.88 10.00
C GLY A 2 1.94 -17.52 9.00
N ASP A 3 1.62 -16.26 8.94
CA ASP A 3 0.70 -15.77 7.93
C ASP A 3 1.28 -15.94 6.55
N VAL A 4 0.42 -16.19 5.58
CA VAL A 4 0.84 -16.24 4.19
C VAL A 4 0.84 -14.81 3.66
N GLU A 5 2.05 -14.23 3.56
CA GLU A 5 2.20 -12.93 2.93
C GLU A 5 2.38 -13.13 1.44
N PRO A 6 1.58 -12.45 0.62
CA PRO A 6 1.84 -12.49 -0.82
C PRO A 6 3.17 -11.80 -1.11
N PRO A 7 3.88 -12.23 -2.15
CA PRO A 7 5.09 -11.52 -2.57
C PRO A 7 4.72 -10.11 -3.05
N ALA A 8 5.71 -9.23 -3.07
CA ALA A 8 5.50 -7.90 -3.64
C ALA A 8 5.03 -8.04 -5.08
N PRO A 9 3.94 -7.37 -5.50
CA PRO A 9 3.49 -7.47 -6.88
C PRO A 9 4.49 -6.83 -7.83
N SER A 10 4.59 -7.39 -9.05
CA SER A 10 5.50 -6.84 -10.03
C SER A 10 5.03 -5.45 -10.48
N PRO A 11 5.97 -4.55 -10.88
CA PRO A 11 5.59 -3.24 -11.37
C PRO A 11 4.62 -3.29 -12.55
N GLU A 12 4.76 -4.27 -13.42
CA GLU A 12 3.89 -4.45 -14.59
C GLU A 12 2.46 -4.78 -14.17
N VAL A 13 2.30 -5.67 -13.20
CA VAL A 13 0.99 -6.06 -12.69
C VAL A 13 0.33 -4.87 -11.96
N VAL A 14 1.10 -4.11 -11.19
CA VAL A 14 0.59 -2.92 -10.51
C VAL A 14 0.12 -1.88 -11.52
N SER A 15 0.93 -1.60 -12.55
CA SER A 15 0.56 -0.66 -13.61
C SER A 15 -0.70 -1.09 -14.34
N ALA A 16 -0.80 -2.36 -14.70
CA ALA A 16 -1.97 -2.89 -15.38
C ALA A 16 -3.22 -2.78 -14.51
N SER A 17 -3.09 -3.07 -13.21
CA SER A 17 -4.20 -2.97 -12.26
C SER A 17 -4.68 -1.54 -12.11
N ARG A 18 -3.75 -0.59 -11.99
CA ARG A 18 -4.09 0.84 -11.91
C ARG A 18 -4.83 1.32 -13.14
N ARG A 19 -4.34 0.95 -14.31
CA ARG A 19 -4.98 1.34 -15.57
C ARG A 19 -6.38 0.72 -15.68
N HIS A 20 -6.50 -0.58 -15.39
CA HIS A 20 -7.78 -1.26 -15.46
C HIS A 20 -8.84 -0.58 -14.61
N LEU A 21 -8.50 -0.29 -13.33
CA LEU A 21 -9.46 0.32 -12.42
C LEU A 21 -9.75 1.78 -12.77
N THR A 22 -8.76 2.52 -13.26
CA THR A 22 -8.98 3.89 -13.71
C THR A 22 -9.93 3.93 -14.90
N GLU A 23 -9.69 3.08 -15.90
CA GLU A 23 -10.54 3.03 -17.09
C GLU A 23 -11.97 2.63 -16.74
N ARG A 24 -12.14 1.79 -15.74
CA ARG A 24 -13.45 1.27 -15.38
C ARG A 24 -14.20 2.16 -14.40
N TYR A 25 -13.52 2.82 -13.47
CA TYR A 25 -14.17 3.51 -12.34
C TYR A 25 -13.94 5.02 -12.29
N ALA A 26 -13.05 5.58 -13.10
CA ALA A 26 -12.85 7.03 -13.07
C ALA A 26 -14.16 7.74 -13.44
N SER A 27 -14.51 8.75 -12.65
CA SER A 27 -15.71 9.54 -12.87
C SER A 27 -15.46 10.98 -12.46
N GLY A 28 -16.29 11.90 -12.94
CA GLY A 28 -16.16 13.31 -12.60
C GLY A 28 -14.78 13.86 -12.97
N VAL A 29 -14.14 14.53 -12.03
CA VAL A 29 -12.82 15.13 -12.24
C VAL A 29 -11.77 14.06 -12.55
N ASP A 30 -11.84 12.90 -11.90
CA ASP A 30 -10.88 11.83 -12.17
C ASP A 30 -10.97 11.35 -13.62
N LEU A 31 -12.16 11.24 -14.17
CA LEU A 31 -12.35 10.86 -15.58
C LEU A 31 -11.76 11.92 -16.51
N LEU A 32 -12.01 13.19 -16.23
CA LEU A 32 -11.44 14.28 -17.00
C LEU A 32 -9.91 14.23 -16.99
N LEU A 33 -9.31 14.02 -15.81
CA LEU A 33 -7.86 13.94 -15.68
C LEU A 33 -7.29 12.72 -16.40
N TRP A 34 -8.01 11.60 -16.38
CA TRP A 34 -7.59 10.42 -17.14
C TRP A 34 -7.64 10.67 -18.64
N GLU A 35 -8.72 11.27 -19.13
CA GLU A 35 -8.89 11.51 -20.55
C GLU A 35 -7.91 12.54 -21.10
N THR A 36 -7.63 13.61 -20.33
CA THR A 36 -6.80 14.72 -20.80
C THR A 36 -5.32 14.56 -20.48
N GLU A 37 -4.99 14.02 -19.31
CA GLU A 37 -3.61 13.96 -18.82
C GLU A 37 -3.12 12.53 -18.57
N LYS A 38 -3.96 11.52 -18.78
CA LYS A 38 -3.68 10.12 -18.47
C LYS A 38 -3.30 9.93 -17.01
N ARG A 39 -3.93 10.72 -16.12
CA ARG A 39 -3.70 10.62 -14.68
C ARG A 39 -4.54 9.49 -14.11
N LEU A 40 -3.86 8.55 -13.46
CA LEU A 40 -4.51 7.40 -12.82
C LEU A 40 -5.28 7.83 -11.57
N VAL A 41 -6.38 7.14 -11.30
CA VAL A 41 -7.10 7.31 -10.03
C VAL A 41 -6.17 6.88 -8.88
N PRO A 42 -6.12 7.61 -7.77
CA PRO A 42 -5.30 7.20 -6.62
C PRO A 42 -5.68 5.80 -6.13
N ASP A 43 -4.68 5.02 -5.71
CA ASP A 43 -4.87 3.61 -5.38
C ASP A 43 -5.99 3.36 -4.37
N LEU A 44 -6.03 4.13 -3.28
CA LEU A 44 -7.06 3.93 -2.26
C LEU A 44 -8.46 4.23 -2.78
N ASP A 45 -8.59 5.25 -3.62
CA ASP A 45 -9.88 5.60 -4.25
C ASP A 45 -10.33 4.49 -5.21
N ALA A 46 -9.39 3.92 -5.96
CA ALA A 46 -9.68 2.81 -6.87
C ALA A 46 -10.15 1.57 -6.10
N ILE A 47 -9.45 1.22 -5.02
CA ILE A 47 -9.82 0.09 -4.16
C ILE A 47 -11.22 0.30 -3.58
N LYS A 48 -11.50 1.51 -3.09
CA LYS A 48 -12.80 1.84 -2.53
C LYS A 48 -13.91 1.74 -3.56
N ALA A 49 -13.64 2.22 -4.78
CA ALA A 49 -14.62 2.14 -5.88
C ALA A 49 -15.00 0.69 -6.18
N VAL A 50 -14.03 -0.23 -6.19
CA VAL A 50 -14.30 -1.65 -6.38
C VAL A 50 -15.14 -2.21 -5.23
N THR A 51 -14.81 -1.85 -4.00
CA THR A 51 -15.55 -2.31 -2.82
C THR A 51 -17.01 -1.85 -2.90
N ASP A 52 -17.24 -0.59 -3.23
CA ASP A 52 -18.58 -0.04 -3.37
C ASP A 52 -19.35 -0.73 -4.51
N ALA A 53 -18.70 -0.97 -5.64
CA ALA A 53 -19.31 -1.65 -6.77
C ALA A 53 -19.63 -3.11 -6.42
N ALA A 54 -18.79 -3.78 -5.64
CA ALA A 54 -19.02 -5.16 -5.22
C ALA A 54 -20.26 -5.28 -4.32
N VAL A 55 -20.46 -4.31 -3.43
CA VAL A 55 -21.64 -4.28 -2.56
C VAL A 55 -22.93 -4.21 -3.38
N SER A 56 -22.91 -3.48 -4.49
CA SER A 56 -24.09 -3.38 -5.38
C SER A 56 -24.08 -4.43 -6.50
N GLY A 57 -23.20 -5.43 -6.44
CA GLY A 57 -23.18 -6.54 -7.40
C GLY A 57 -22.63 -6.19 -8.77
N GLN A 58 -21.92 -5.05 -8.90
CA GLN A 58 -21.43 -4.57 -10.18
C GLN A 58 -19.94 -4.81 -10.45
N ALA A 59 -19.20 -5.28 -9.44
CA ALA A 59 -17.79 -5.57 -9.63
C ALA A 59 -17.59 -6.93 -10.31
N GLU A 60 -16.62 -6.99 -11.20
CA GLU A 60 -16.23 -8.20 -11.89
C GLU A 60 -14.97 -8.81 -11.26
N GLY A 61 -14.68 -10.06 -11.61
CA GLY A 61 -13.50 -10.76 -11.07
C GLY A 61 -12.20 -10.04 -11.36
N LEU A 62 -12.05 -9.45 -12.56
CA LEU A 62 -10.86 -8.67 -12.90
C LEU A 62 -10.72 -7.43 -12.02
N ASP A 63 -11.84 -6.79 -11.66
CA ASP A 63 -11.83 -5.64 -10.77
C ASP A 63 -11.34 -6.05 -9.39
N MET A 64 -11.85 -7.16 -8.87
CA MET A 64 -11.46 -7.67 -7.56
C MET A 64 -9.97 -8.04 -7.53
N GLY A 65 -9.49 -8.71 -8.57
CA GLY A 65 -8.08 -9.05 -8.68
C GLY A 65 -7.19 -7.83 -8.71
N ALA A 66 -7.54 -6.82 -9.51
CA ALA A 66 -6.79 -5.58 -9.60
C ALA A 66 -6.77 -4.85 -8.24
N ALA A 67 -7.91 -4.80 -7.54
CA ALA A 67 -7.99 -4.16 -6.24
C ALA A 67 -7.10 -4.88 -5.21
N LEU A 68 -7.09 -6.21 -5.21
CA LEU A 68 -6.24 -6.99 -4.30
C LEU A 68 -4.74 -6.74 -4.58
N VAL A 69 -4.36 -6.61 -5.84
CA VAL A 69 -2.98 -6.23 -6.20
C VAL A 69 -2.65 -4.86 -5.64
N LEU A 70 -3.54 -3.88 -5.81
CA LEU A 70 -3.29 -2.53 -5.32
C LEU A 70 -3.23 -2.46 -3.80
N VAL A 71 -3.98 -3.28 -3.08
CA VAL A 71 -3.85 -3.37 -1.61
C VAL A 71 -2.42 -3.75 -1.23
N GLN A 72 -1.83 -4.73 -1.93
CA GLN A 72 -0.45 -5.14 -1.64
C GLN A 72 0.54 -4.03 -1.98
N ALA A 73 0.32 -3.30 -3.06
CA ALA A 73 1.16 -2.17 -3.44
C ALA A 73 1.08 -1.05 -2.39
N VAL A 74 -0.11 -0.74 -1.90
CA VAL A 74 -0.32 0.26 -0.85
C VAL A 74 0.36 -0.15 0.44
N ARG A 75 0.22 -1.41 0.85
CA ARG A 75 0.88 -1.93 2.07
C ARG A 75 2.39 -1.81 1.97
N LEU A 76 2.96 -2.20 0.84
CA LEU A 76 4.40 -2.08 0.64
C LEU A 76 4.85 -0.62 0.71
N GLY A 77 4.07 0.28 0.10
CA GLY A 77 4.34 1.72 0.17
C GLY A 77 4.31 2.25 1.60
N LEU A 78 3.31 1.81 2.39
CA LEU A 78 3.21 2.20 3.80
C LEU A 78 4.35 1.63 4.62
N ASP A 79 4.75 0.38 4.37
CA ASP A 79 5.88 -0.23 5.07
C ASP A 79 7.17 0.55 4.80
N ARG A 80 7.38 1.00 3.57
CA ARG A 80 8.53 1.84 3.22
C ARG A 80 8.51 3.16 3.95
N LEU A 81 7.35 3.81 4.00
CA LEU A 81 7.20 5.08 4.71
C LEU A 81 7.43 4.90 6.22
N GLU A 82 6.87 3.83 6.79
CA GLU A 82 7.09 3.54 8.21
C GLU A 82 8.57 3.30 8.49
N CYS A 83 9.25 2.57 7.62
CA CYS A 83 10.70 2.35 7.75
C CYS A 83 11.46 3.67 7.76
N ASP A 84 11.13 4.56 6.82
CA ASP A 84 11.75 5.88 6.74
C ASP A 84 11.47 6.71 8.01
N LEU A 85 10.26 6.60 8.57
CA LEU A 85 9.93 7.28 9.81
C LEU A 85 10.76 6.75 10.99
N PHE A 86 10.99 5.44 11.06
CA PHE A 86 11.90 4.87 12.06
C PHE A 86 13.31 5.45 11.93
N ASP A 87 13.82 5.51 10.70
CA ASP A 87 15.15 6.05 10.44
C ASP A 87 15.25 7.52 10.87
N VAL A 88 14.24 8.33 10.53
CA VAL A 88 14.19 9.74 10.91
C VAL A 88 14.06 9.89 12.43
N ALA A 89 13.22 9.07 13.06
CA ALA A 89 13.06 9.11 14.52
C ALA A 89 14.37 8.83 15.22
N HIS A 90 15.13 7.84 14.76
CA HIS A 90 16.47 7.56 15.30
C HIS A 90 17.41 8.75 15.09
N ALA A 91 17.39 9.35 13.91
CA ALA A 91 18.23 10.51 13.60
C ALA A 91 17.89 11.71 14.49
N MET A 92 16.62 11.83 14.91
CA MET A 92 16.17 12.87 15.83
C MET A 92 16.49 12.57 17.29
N GLY A 93 17.08 11.41 17.57
CA GLY A 93 17.41 11.01 18.93
C GLY A 93 16.27 10.32 19.67
N MET A 94 15.21 9.93 18.99
CA MET A 94 14.11 9.21 19.62
C MET A 94 14.55 7.79 19.96
N ARG A 95 14.37 7.41 21.22
CA ARG A 95 14.85 6.11 21.72
C ARG A 95 13.86 5.01 21.34
N PRO A 96 14.34 3.77 21.16
CA PRO A 96 13.45 2.65 20.86
C PRO A 96 12.33 2.46 21.89
N GLU A 97 12.60 2.77 23.18
CA GLU A 97 11.59 2.70 24.23
C GLU A 97 10.43 3.67 23.98
N ALA A 98 10.74 4.88 23.49
CA ALA A 98 9.74 5.88 23.19
C ALA A 98 8.89 5.45 21.99
N ILE A 99 9.52 4.87 20.96
CA ILE A 99 8.82 4.37 19.79
C ILE A 99 7.90 3.21 20.19
N ALA A 100 8.40 2.29 21.02
CA ALA A 100 7.61 1.18 21.53
C ALA A 100 6.37 1.68 22.29
N ALA A 101 6.54 2.71 23.10
CA ALA A 101 5.42 3.28 23.86
C ALA A 101 4.34 3.85 22.95
N VAL A 102 4.74 4.58 21.89
CA VAL A 102 3.80 5.16 20.92
C VAL A 102 3.03 4.08 20.17
N LEU A 103 3.70 2.99 19.82
CA LEU A 103 3.10 1.90 19.06
C LEU A 103 2.45 0.84 19.95
N GLU A 104 2.45 1.06 21.26
CA GLU A 104 1.93 0.11 22.24
C GLU A 104 2.58 -1.27 22.11
N LEU A 105 3.88 -1.28 21.81
CA LEU A 105 4.68 -2.50 21.79
C LEU A 105 5.21 -2.79 23.20
N PRO A 106 5.47 -4.07 23.51
CA PRO A 106 5.84 -4.45 24.88
C PRO A 106 7.17 -3.87 25.37
N ASP A 107 8.14 -3.65 24.47
CA ASP A 107 9.45 -3.16 24.87
C ASP A 107 10.25 -2.61 23.68
N ALA A 108 11.45 -2.09 23.98
CA ALA A 108 12.35 -1.56 22.96
C ALA A 108 12.76 -2.61 21.94
N ALA A 109 12.96 -3.85 22.39
CA ALA A 109 13.37 -4.95 21.50
C ALA A 109 12.30 -5.21 20.43
N ALA A 110 11.02 -5.10 20.79
CA ALA A 110 9.92 -5.25 19.84
C ALA A 110 9.94 -4.14 18.78
N ALA A 111 10.23 -2.89 19.18
CA ALA A 111 10.36 -1.78 18.25
C ALA A 111 11.53 -2.00 17.28
N GLU A 112 12.66 -2.46 17.79
CA GLU A 112 13.82 -2.75 16.95
C GLU A 112 13.56 -3.90 15.98
N LYS A 113 12.84 -4.93 16.43
CA LYS A 113 12.45 -6.06 15.60
C LYS A 113 11.55 -5.60 14.46
N ARG A 114 10.58 -4.73 14.76
CA ARG A 114 9.70 -4.18 13.73
C ARG A 114 10.50 -3.37 12.71
N HIS A 115 11.43 -2.54 13.17
CA HIS A 115 12.27 -1.74 12.27
C HIS A 115 13.07 -2.64 11.32
N ARG A 116 13.68 -3.73 11.85
CA ARG A 116 14.41 -4.69 11.00
C ARG A 116 13.51 -5.34 9.98
N TRP A 117 12.30 -5.74 10.39
CA TRP A 117 11.34 -6.33 9.46
C TRP A 117 10.95 -5.33 8.36
N LEU A 118 10.71 -4.08 8.73
CA LEU A 118 10.38 -3.03 7.75
C LEU A 118 11.52 -2.80 6.76
N LYS A 119 12.78 -2.91 7.20
CA LYS A 119 13.92 -2.81 6.28
C LYS A 119 13.89 -3.91 5.23
N THR A 120 13.52 -5.12 5.60
CA THR A 120 13.38 -6.21 4.62
C THR A 120 12.25 -5.92 3.64
N ARG A 121 11.15 -5.34 4.11
CA ARG A 121 10.02 -4.95 3.26
C ARG A 121 10.42 -3.82 2.30
N ARG A 122 11.19 -2.84 2.78
CA ARG A 122 11.64 -1.71 1.96
C ARG A 122 12.47 -2.17 0.76
N ASP A 123 13.23 -3.24 0.93
CA ASP A 123 14.09 -3.76 -0.13
C ASP A 123 13.32 -4.56 -1.18
N LEU A 124 12.07 -4.96 -0.89
CA LEU A 124 11.24 -5.66 -1.86
C LEU A 124 10.82 -4.71 -2.98
N GLY A 125 10.86 -5.22 -4.21
CA GLY A 125 10.47 -4.42 -5.37
C GLY A 125 11.51 -3.39 -5.79
N THR A 126 12.66 -3.34 -5.15
CA THR A 126 13.78 -2.52 -5.58
C THR A 126 14.51 -3.23 -6.72
N PRO A 127 14.77 -2.55 -7.85
CA PRO A 127 15.49 -3.18 -8.97
C PRO A 127 16.89 -3.60 -8.59
#